data_7d28c0642749afcdd463e6a0c50b813e
#
_entry.id   7d28c0642749afcdd463e6a0c50b813e
#
_cell.length_a   1.000
_cell.length_b   1.000
_cell.length_c   1.000
_cell.angle_alpha   90.00
_cell.angle_beta   90.00
_cell.angle_gamma   90.00
#
_symmetry.space_group_name_H-M   'P 1'
#
loop_
_entity.id
_entity.type
_entity.pdbx_description
1 polymer ?
#
loop_
_entity_poly.entity_id
_entity_poly.type
_entity_poly.pdbx_seq_one_letter_code
_entity_poly.pdbx_strand_id
1 'polypeptide(L)'
;MILIESKRKKYENILKKHPDAIIADVTSHAKDSLIKLSPFYPHGGIPVPFSNGVTATCVEAIWQGLKVFEGADVDVQMFQNDTMKNIKRTVRKYGKPLGHRKGV
;
A
#
# COMPACT_ATOMS: atom_id res chain seq x y z
N MET A 1 21.84 -6.05 8.83
CA MET A 1 21.06 -4.81 9.08
C MET A 1 20.25 -4.47 7.86
N ILE A 2 18.99 -4.12 8.04
CA ILE A 2 18.11 -3.66 6.96
C ILE A 2 18.11 -2.14 6.95
N LEU A 3 18.42 -1.54 5.80
CA LEU A 3 18.37 -0.10 5.60
C LEU A 3 17.25 0.22 4.62
N ILE A 4 16.53 1.32 4.86
CA ILE A 4 15.43 1.75 4.02
C ILE A 4 15.84 3.02 3.29
N GLU A 5 15.69 3.01 1.96
CA GLU A 5 15.96 4.16 1.10
C GLU A 5 14.77 4.46 0.20
N SER A 6 14.62 5.73 -0.16
CA SER A 6 13.54 6.16 -1.04
C SER A 6 13.75 5.66 -2.48
N LYS A 7 12.69 5.16 -3.12
CA LYS A 7 12.68 4.83 -4.54
C LYS A 7 12.99 6.02 -5.45
N ARG A 8 12.83 7.25 -4.95
CA ARG A 8 13.16 8.48 -5.69
C ARG A 8 14.66 8.69 -5.85
N LYS A 9 15.49 8.07 -4.98
CA LYS A 9 16.94 8.14 -5.10
C LYS A 9 17.42 7.30 -6.26
N LYS A 10 18.43 7.79 -6.98
CA LYS A 10 19.08 7.04 -8.06
C LYS A 10 19.83 5.84 -7.46
N TYR A 11 19.77 4.72 -8.14
CA TYR A 11 20.47 3.48 -7.78
C TYR A 11 21.96 3.72 -7.46
N GLU A 12 22.64 4.48 -8.34
CA GLU A 12 24.06 4.82 -8.20
C GLU A 12 24.35 5.56 -6.88
N ASN A 13 23.46 6.46 -6.47
CA ASN A 13 23.63 7.23 -5.24
C ASN A 13 23.43 6.37 -3.99
N ILE A 14 22.52 5.40 -4.06
CA ILE A 14 22.32 4.42 -2.98
C ILE A 14 23.56 3.55 -2.85
N LEU A 15 24.14 3.07 -3.95
CA LEU A 15 25.37 2.30 -3.95
C LEU A 15 26.58 3.07 -3.40
N LYS A 16 26.69 4.36 -3.71
CA LYS A 16 27.75 5.21 -3.14
C LYS A 16 27.66 5.32 -1.63
N LYS A 17 26.44 5.41 -1.12
CA LYS A 17 26.18 5.51 0.32
C LYS A 17 26.36 4.16 1.03
N HIS A 18 25.99 3.08 0.35
CA HIS A 18 26.01 1.71 0.88
C HIS A 18 26.67 0.76 -0.11
N PRO A 19 28.02 0.81 -0.27
CA PRO A 19 28.70 0.12 -1.36
C PRO A 19 28.61 -1.41 -1.29
N ASP A 20 28.45 -1.97 -0.09
CA ASP A 20 28.37 -3.43 0.11
C ASP A 20 26.92 -3.92 0.25
N ALA A 21 25.92 -3.06 0.04
CA ALA A 21 24.53 -3.43 0.22
C ALA A 21 23.97 -4.18 -0.98
N ILE A 22 23.08 -5.14 -0.70
CA ILE A 22 22.19 -5.73 -1.70
C ILE A 22 20.95 -4.84 -1.77
N ILE A 23 20.67 -4.30 -2.95
CA ILE A 23 19.54 -3.41 -3.16
C ILE A 23 18.36 -4.22 -3.68
N ALA A 24 17.25 -4.17 -2.92
CA ALA A 24 15.99 -4.81 -3.28
C ALA A 24 14.91 -3.73 -3.50
N ASP A 25 14.34 -3.68 -4.70
CA ASP A 25 13.16 -2.85 -4.98
C ASP A 25 11.91 -3.63 -4.61
N VAL A 26 11.21 -3.15 -3.58
CA VAL A 26 9.99 -3.78 -3.07
C VAL A 26 8.76 -2.89 -3.32
N THR A 27 8.87 -1.94 -4.24
CA THR A 27 7.76 -1.05 -4.60
C THR A 27 6.85 -1.70 -5.64
N SER A 28 5.70 -1.05 -5.90
CA SER A 28 4.76 -1.48 -6.95
C SER A 28 5.32 -1.36 -8.37
N HIS A 29 6.48 -0.74 -8.52
CA HIS A 29 7.19 -0.58 -9.80
C HIS A 29 8.37 -1.56 -9.95
N ALA A 30 8.56 -2.48 -9.01
CA ALA A 30 9.61 -3.50 -9.12
C ALA A 30 9.40 -4.37 -10.35
N LYS A 31 10.51 -4.72 -11.02
CA LYS A 31 10.49 -5.49 -12.28
C LYS A 31 10.69 -6.98 -12.10
N ASP A 32 10.90 -7.43 -10.87
CA ASP A 32 11.13 -8.83 -10.52
C ASP A 32 10.10 -9.33 -9.51
N SER A 33 10.31 -10.54 -9.00
CA SER A 33 9.39 -11.18 -8.04
C SER A 33 9.25 -10.41 -6.72
N LEU A 34 10.15 -9.49 -6.41
CA LEU A 34 10.08 -8.66 -5.20
C LEU A 34 8.91 -7.67 -5.21
N ILE A 35 8.28 -7.47 -6.36
CA ILE A 35 7.02 -6.72 -6.45
C ILE A 35 5.95 -7.29 -5.50
N LYS A 36 6.01 -8.58 -5.20
CA LYS A 36 5.11 -9.25 -4.26
C LYS A 36 5.22 -8.74 -2.83
N LEU A 37 6.30 -8.05 -2.49
CA LEU A 37 6.48 -7.39 -1.18
C LEU A 37 5.85 -6.01 -1.13
N SER A 38 5.37 -5.49 -2.25
CA SER A 38 4.65 -4.22 -2.29
C SER A 38 3.28 -4.36 -1.62
N PRO A 39 2.85 -3.36 -0.81
CA PRO A 39 1.50 -3.36 -0.24
C PRO A 39 0.39 -3.27 -1.29
N PHE A 40 0.72 -2.92 -2.53
CA PHE A 40 -0.22 -2.89 -3.65
C PHE A 40 -0.43 -4.24 -4.32
N TYR A 41 0.43 -5.23 -4.05
CA TYR A 41 0.36 -6.51 -4.75
C TYR A 41 -0.90 -7.30 -4.36
N PRO A 42 -1.69 -7.80 -5.34
CA PRO A 42 -2.98 -8.43 -5.09
C PRO A 42 -2.82 -9.91 -4.72
N HIS A 43 -2.45 -10.19 -3.48
CA HIS A 43 -2.33 -11.56 -2.95
C HIS A 43 -3.68 -12.25 -2.83
N GLY A 44 -4.74 -11.49 -2.54
CA GLY A 44 -6.06 -12.04 -2.22
C GLY A 44 -6.15 -12.61 -0.82
N GLY A 45 -7.38 -12.72 -0.30
CA GLY A 45 -7.66 -13.40 0.95
C GLY A 45 -7.02 -12.80 2.21
N ILE A 46 -6.57 -11.54 2.17
CA ILE A 46 -5.96 -10.90 3.34
C ILE A 46 -7.07 -10.48 4.31
N PRO A 47 -7.07 -10.99 5.56
CA PRO A 47 -8.11 -10.60 6.52
C PRO A 47 -8.08 -9.11 6.83
N VAL A 48 -9.23 -8.46 6.76
CA VAL A 48 -9.37 -7.07 7.20
C VAL A 48 -9.44 -7.04 8.72
N PRO A 49 -8.56 -6.28 9.42
CA PRO A 49 -8.55 -6.26 10.87
C PRO A 49 -9.92 -5.88 11.47
N PHE A 50 -10.29 -6.54 12.56
CA PHE A 50 -11.53 -6.27 13.30
C PHE A 50 -12.80 -6.35 12.45
N SER A 51 -12.78 -7.12 11.37
CA SER A 51 -13.89 -7.24 10.40
C SER A 51 -14.12 -8.71 10.10
N ASN A 52 -14.99 -9.35 10.87
CA ASN A 52 -15.21 -10.79 10.82
C ASN A 52 -15.65 -11.26 9.41
N GLY A 53 -14.87 -12.18 8.82
CA GLY A 53 -15.17 -12.76 7.52
C GLY A 53 -14.88 -11.84 6.32
N VAL A 54 -14.37 -10.64 6.55
CA VAL A 54 -14.04 -9.70 5.47
C VAL A 54 -12.57 -9.84 5.07
N THR A 55 -12.32 -9.99 3.77
CA THR A 55 -10.97 -10.08 3.21
C THR A 55 -10.75 -9.02 2.14
N ALA A 56 -9.48 -8.75 1.84
CA ALA A 56 -9.08 -7.81 0.80
C ALA A 56 -8.00 -8.42 -0.08
N THR A 57 -7.80 -7.83 -1.25
CA THR A 57 -6.83 -8.29 -2.25
C THR A 57 -5.40 -7.92 -1.90
N CYS A 58 -5.19 -6.74 -1.30
CA CYS A 58 -3.86 -6.26 -0.93
C CYS A 58 -3.93 -5.38 0.33
N VAL A 59 -2.76 -5.15 0.93
CA VAL A 59 -2.64 -4.33 2.16
C VAL A 59 -3.07 -2.88 1.92
N GLU A 60 -2.68 -2.30 0.78
CA GLU A 60 -3.06 -0.92 0.44
C GLU A 60 -4.57 -0.78 0.28
N ALA A 61 -5.25 -1.80 -0.23
CA ALA A 61 -6.71 -1.81 -0.33
C ALA A 61 -7.38 -1.73 1.05
N ILE A 62 -6.80 -2.40 2.05
CA ILE A 62 -7.26 -2.30 3.44
C ILE A 62 -7.05 -0.88 3.98
N TRP A 63 -5.85 -0.35 3.80
CA TRP A 63 -5.49 0.99 4.27
C TRP A 63 -6.41 2.05 3.68
N GLN A 64 -6.60 2.03 2.38
CA GLN A 64 -7.46 3.00 1.69
C GLN A 64 -8.95 2.76 1.99
N GLY A 65 -9.38 1.52 2.04
CA GLY A 65 -10.78 1.17 2.28
C GLY A 65 -11.26 1.56 3.67
N LEU A 66 -10.44 1.41 4.69
CA LEU A 66 -10.77 1.78 6.07
C LEU A 66 -10.62 3.28 6.36
N LYS A 67 -10.05 4.03 5.45
CA LYS A 67 -9.81 5.46 5.61
C LYS A 67 -11.11 6.25 5.61
N VAL A 68 -11.26 7.14 6.57
CA VAL A 68 -12.43 8.01 6.73
C VAL A 68 -12.04 9.44 6.41
N PHE A 69 -12.87 10.12 5.64
CA PHE A 69 -12.72 11.52 5.26
C PHE A 69 -13.92 12.34 5.72
N GLU A 70 -13.80 13.65 5.71
CA GLU A 70 -14.91 14.55 5.99
C GLU A 70 -16.13 14.28 5.08
N GLY A 71 -15.88 13.96 3.81
CA GLY A 71 -16.91 13.72 2.80
C GLY A 71 -17.20 12.25 2.49
N ALA A 72 -16.55 11.28 3.16
CA ALA A 72 -16.75 9.86 2.87
C ALA A 72 -16.31 8.97 4.03
N ASP A 73 -17.11 7.96 4.31
CA ASP A 73 -16.80 6.88 5.26
C ASP A 73 -15.95 5.77 4.57
N VAL A 74 -15.77 4.64 5.21
CA VAL A 74 -15.05 3.49 4.66
C VAL A 74 -15.61 3.09 3.29
N ASP A 75 -14.75 2.58 2.44
CA ASP A 75 -15.10 2.09 1.11
C ASP A 75 -14.76 0.59 1.01
N VAL A 76 -15.78 -0.24 1.28
CA VAL A 76 -15.62 -1.69 1.27
C VAL A 76 -15.35 -2.26 -0.13
N GLN A 77 -15.75 -1.54 -1.18
CA GLN A 77 -15.47 -1.95 -2.56
C GLN A 77 -13.98 -1.89 -2.87
N MET A 78 -13.24 -1.01 -2.19
CA MET A 78 -11.80 -0.90 -2.34
C MET A 78 -11.09 -2.20 -2.00
N PHE A 79 -11.61 -3.01 -1.07
CA PHE A 79 -10.99 -4.28 -0.66
C PHE A 79 -10.84 -5.27 -1.81
N GLN A 80 -11.66 -5.16 -2.85
CA GLN A 80 -11.63 -6.06 -4.00
C GLN A 80 -10.76 -5.54 -5.16
N ASN A 81 -10.11 -4.41 -5.01
CA ASN A 81 -9.25 -3.86 -6.06
C ASN A 81 -7.96 -4.70 -6.17
N ASP A 82 -7.83 -5.43 -7.26
CA ASP A 82 -6.69 -6.30 -7.58
C ASP A 82 -5.82 -5.78 -8.73
N THR A 83 -6.06 -4.54 -9.16
CA THR A 83 -5.45 -3.99 -10.37
C THR A 83 -4.13 -3.27 -10.12
N MET A 84 -3.74 -3.07 -8.87
CA MET A 84 -2.61 -2.21 -8.44
C MET A 84 -2.76 -0.75 -8.87
N LYS A 85 -3.95 -0.34 -9.31
CA LYS A 85 -4.26 1.00 -9.83
C LYS A 85 -5.50 1.56 -9.15
N ASN A 86 -5.60 2.89 -9.08
CA ASN A 86 -6.78 3.60 -8.58
C ASN A 86 -7.17 3.21 -7.15
N ILE A 87 -6.22 2.77 -6.33
CA ILE A 87 -6.47 2.38 -4.94
C ILE A 87 -6.52 3.61 -4.03
N LYS A 88 -5.80 4.67 -4.36
CA LYS A 88 -5.75 5.89 -3.55
C LYS A 88 -7.09 6.62 -3.54
N ARG A 89 -7.57 6.94 -2.34
CA ARG A 89 -8.67 7.86 -2.11
C ARG A 89 -8.07 9.22 -1.76
N THR A 90 -8.37 10.24 -2.56
CA THR A 90 -7.68 11.53 -2.50
C THR A 90 -8.42 12.57 -1.67
N VAL A 91 -7.66 13.44 -1.01
CA VAL A 91 -8.18 14.63 -0.30
C VAL A 91 -9.00 15.53 -1.23
N ARG A 92 -8.55 15.68 -2.48
CA ARG A 92 -9.23 16.48 -3.49
C ARG A 92 -10.67 16.02 -3.73
N LYS A 93 -10.91 14.70 -3.70
CA LYS A 93 -12.23 14.12 -3.95
C LYS A 93 -13.09 14.02 -2.68
N TYR A 94 -12.49 13.72 -1.54
CA TYR A 94 -13.21 13.31 -0.34
C TYR A 94 -13.05 14.28 0.84
N GLY A 95 -12.21 15.30 0.71
CA GLY A 95 -11.93 16.24 1.80
C GLY A 95 -10.82 15.77 2.72
N LYS A 96 -10.74 16.38 3.89
CA LYS A 96 -9.69 16.07 4.87
C LYS A 96 -9.83 14.65 5.43
N PRO A 97 -8.73 13.87 5.52
CA PRO A 97 -8.76 12.57 6.17
C PRO A 97 -8.91 12.74 7.69
N LEU A 98 -9.82 11.99 8.28
CA LEU A 98 -10.11 11.99 9.71
C LEU A 98 -9.38 10.86 10.45
N GLY A 99 -9.01 9.80 9.75
CA GLY A 99 -8.35 8.64 10.32
C GLY A 99 -8.73 7.35 9.62
N HIS A 100 -8.55 6.23 10.32
CA HIS A 100 -8.92 4.91 9.84
C HIS A 100 -9.89 4.27 10.84
N ARG A 101 -10.93 3.64 10.32
CA ARG A 101 -11.88 2.92 11.15
C ARG A 101 -11.26 1.62 11.68
N LYS A 102 -11.59 1.26 12.90
CA LYS A 102 -11.21 -0.04 13.49
C LYS A 102 -12.19 -1.12 13.01
N GLY A 103 -12.00 -1.54 11.76
CA GLY A 103 -12.89 -2.50 11.12
C GLY A 103 -14.04 -1.86 10.36
N VAL A 104 -14.81 -2.71 9.75
CA VAL A 104 -15.97 -2.31 8.91
C VAL A 104 -17.24 -2.21 9.76
#